data_2687409c038bc782c39bb1223f522c7e
#
_entry.id   2687409c038bc782c39bb1223f522c7e
#
_cell.length_a   1.000
_cell.length_b   1.000
_cell.length_c   1.000
_cell.angle_alpha   90.00
_cell.angle_beta   90.00
_cell.angle_gamma   90.00
#
_symmetry.space_group_name_H-M   'P 1'
#
loop_
_entity.id
_entity.type
_entity.pdbx_description
1 polymer ?
#
loop_
_entity_poly.entity_id
_entity_poly.type
_entity_poly.pdbx_seq_one_letter_code
_entity_poly.pdbx_strand_id
1 'polypeptide(L)'
;VTSNIGQVVQRVGYPVMSSIRDDVERQVRVYRKVVRLTILLTSTLVLGLIGCADAMIEVLIGPKWLPAAHYLRILGISGMFLPLILSSVNVFNANGKSDITLLLEIIKTALAVIPVTLGIIFDIDALLWGMVGITLLSYLIHAAFVSKEIPYSVGQQVRDILPPIVISACMAVAVHFVGMVEMAPFPLLLLQIAVGFVIVLVCYEFICPSEEYTELKGMVLKVLHLKK
;
A
#
# COMPACT_ATOMS: atom_id res chain seq x y z
N VAL A 1 -1.80 8.52 5.99
CA VAL A 1 -2.49 8.15 4.74
C VAL A 1 -2.87 6.67 4.77
N THR A 2 -1.92 5.76 4.96
CA THR A 2 -2.14 4.30 4.95
C THR A 2 -3.09 3.82 6.04
N SER A 3 -3.07 4.43 7.24
CA SER A 3 -3.99 4.10 8.35
C SER A 3 -5.45 4.42 8.01
N ASN A 4 -5.71 5.49 7.29
CA ASN A 4 -7.06 5.86 6.87
C ASN A 4 -7.59 4.89 5.80
N ILE A 5 -6.76 4.50 4.84
CA ILE A 5 -7.12 3.47 3.84
C ILE A 5 -7.41 2.14 4.55
N GLY A 6 -6.58 1.74 5.51
CA GLY A 6 -6.79 0.54 6.30
C GLY A 6 -8.12 0.54 7.07
N GLN A 7 -8.50 1.67 7.68
CA GLN A 7 -9.79 1.78 8.37
C GLN A 7 -10.99 1.67 7.43
N VAL A 8 -10.91 2.28 6.23
CA VAL A 8 -11.96 2.13 5.21
C VAL A 8 -12.08 0.68 4.76
N VAL A 9 -10.95 0.02 4.50
CA VAL A 9 -10.90 -1.40 4.13
C VAL A 9 -11.53 -2.28 5.21
N GLN A 10 -11.29 -2.01 6.49
CA GLN A 10 -11.93 -2.76 7.59
C GLN A 10 -13.42 -2.48 7.71
N ARG A 11 -13.83 -1.22 7.71
CA ARG A 11 -15.24 -0.84 7.91
C ARG A 11 -16.16 -1.33 6.81
N VAL A 12 -15.68 -1.37 5.58
CA VAL A 12 -16.46 -1.83 4.41
C VAL A 12 -16.20 -3.31 4.12
N GLY A 13 -14.96 -3.76 4.29
CA GLY A 13 -14.54 -5.11 3.93
C GLY A 13 -15.19 -6.19 4.78
N TYR A 14 -15.25 -6.03 6.09
CA TYR A 14 -15.81 -7.04 6.99
C TYR A 14 -17.30 -7.33 6.73
N PRO A 15 -18.22 -6.35 6.68
CA PRO A 15 -19.63 -6.61 6.36
C PRO A 15 -19.83 -7.27 5.00
N VAL A 16 -19.08 -6.83 3.99
CA VAL A 16 -19.15 -7.41 2.63
C VAL A 16 -18.68 -8.86 2.65
N MET A 17 -17.53 -9.15 3.25
CA MET A 17 -17.01 -10.52 3.34
C MET A 17 -17.95 -11.44 4.14
N SER A 18 -18.52 -10.95 5.23
CA SER A 18 -19.46 -11.69 6.05
C SER A 18 -20.75 -12.05 5.29
N SER A 19 -21.26 -11.14 4.46
CA SER A 19 -22.49 -11.36 3.68
C SER A 19 -22.34 -12.40 2.56
N ILE A 20 -21.12 -12.73 2.15
CA ILE A 20 -20.81 -13.69 1.07
C ILE A 20 -20.03 -14.91 1.57
N ARG A 21 -20.01 -15.13 2.89
CA ARG A 21 -19.20 -16.17 3.54
C ARG A 21 -19.48 -17.58 2.97
N ASP A 22 -20.73 -17.88 2.63
CA ASP A 22 -21.13 -19.20 2.15
C ASP A 22 -20.92 -19.38 0.63
N ASP A 23 -20.56 -18.31 -0.10
CA ASP A 23 -20.23 -18.34 -1.53
C ASP A 23 -18.71 -18.13 -1.72
N VAL A 24 -17.96 -19.22 -1.69
CA VAL A 24 -16.49 -19.20 -1.76
C VAL A 24 -15.98 -18.56 -3.05
N GLU A 25 -16.63 -18.81 -4.20
CA GLU A 25 -16.18 -18.22 -5.48
C GLU A 25 -16.36 -16.70 -5.48
N ARG A 26 -17.47 -16.24 -4.95
CA ARG A 26 -17.74 -14.80 -4.81
C ARG A 26 -16.79 -14.17 -3.80
N GLN A 27 -16.47 -14.88 -2.71
CA GLN A 27 -15.52 -14.42 -1.71
C GLN A 27 -14.12 -14.23 -2.32
N VAL A 28 -13.65 -15.17 -3.16
CA VAL A 28 -12.38 -15.04 -3.89
C VAL A 28 -12.41 -13.83 -4.83
N ARG A 29 -13.46 -13.68 -5.64
CA ARG A 29 -13.57 -12.54 -6.58
C ARG A 29 -13.54 -11.20 -5.86
N VAL A 30 -14.30 -11.06 -4.77
CA VAL A 30 -14.36 -9.81 -3.99
C VAL A 30 -13.04 -9.55 -3.28
N TYR A 31 -12.45 -10.55 -2.63
CA TYR A 31 -11.15 -10.39 -1.95
C TYR A 31 -10.04 -10.00 -2.93
N ARG A 32 -9.95 -10.67 -4.07
CA ARG A 32 -8.98 -10.35 -5.13
C ARG A 32 -9.12 -8.92 -5.61
N LYS A 33 -10.36 -8.45 -5.81
CA LYS A 33 -10.65 -7.06 -6.18
C LYS A 33 -10.21 -6.08 -5.10
N VAL A 34 -10.51 -6.37 -3.83
CA VAL A 34 -10.07 -5.55 -2.69
C VAL A 34 -8.55 -5.47 -2.63
N VAL A 35 -7.84 -6.59 -2.79
CA VAL A 35 -6.37 -6.63 -2.80
C VAL A 35 -5.80 -5.75 -3.91
N ARG A 36 -6.30 -5.89 -5.15
CA ARG A 36 -5.83 -5.12 -6.30
C ARG A 36 -6.11 -3.62 -6.16
N LEU A 37 -7.32 -3.24 -5.75
CA LEU A 37 -7.67 -1.84 -5.50
C LEU A 37 -6.82 -1.22 -4.38
N THR A 38 -6.63 -1.97 -3.29
CA THR A 38 -5.85 -1.53 -2.15
C THR A 38 -4.40 -1.27 -2.55
N ILE A 39 -3.76 -2.23 -3.24
CA ILE A 39 -2.36 -2.06 -3.65
C ILE A 39 -2.20 -0.97 -4.70
N LEU A 40 -3.14 -0.85 -5.66
CA LEU A 40 -3.13 0.22 -6.64
C LEU A 40 -3.13 1.60 -5.96
N LEU A 41 -4.01 1.82 -5.00
CA LEU A 41 -4.10 3.08 -4.27
C LEU A 41 -2.88 3.31 -3.37
N THR A 42 -2.52 2.30 -2.57
CA THR A 42 -1.44 2.47 -1.59
C THR A 42 -0.07 2.57 -2.24
N SER A 43 0.23 1.76 -3.28
CA SER A 43 1.50 1.86 -3.99
C SER A 43 1.66 3.21 -4.70
N THR A 44 0.62 3.66 -5.40
CA THR A 44 0.65 4.96 -6.09
C THR A 44 0.88 6.11 -5.11
N LEU A 45 0.12 6.16 -4.01
CA LEU A 45 0.26 7.23 -3.03
C LEU A 45 1.59 7.17 -2.28
N VAL A 46 1.99 5.99 -1.81
CA VAL A 46 3.19 5.84 -0.98
C VAL A 46 4.47 6.01 -1.81
N LEU A 47 4.54 5.36 -2.98
CA LEU A 47 5.72 5.50 -3.86
C LEU A 47 5.80 6.90 -4.47
N GLY A 48 4.65 7.55 -4.72
CA GLY A 48 4.62 8.99 -5.06
C GLY A 48 5.21 9.86 -3.95
N LEU A 49 4.82 9.65 -2.69
CA LEU A 49 5.40 10.34 -1.53
C LEU A 49 6.89 10.07 -1.37
N ILE A 50 7.35 8.84 -1.63
CA ILE A 50 8.77 8.47 -1.61
C ILE A 50 9.54 9.24 -2.68
N GLY A 51 8.98 9.37 -3.89
CA GLY A 51 9.59 10.09 -5.00
C GLY A 51 9.75 11.59 -4.74
N CYS A 52 8.78 12.23 -4.09
CA CYS A 52 8.82 13.67 -3.77
C CYS A 52 9.21 13.97 -2.32
N ALA A 53 9.80 13.01 -1.59
CA ALA A 53 10.04 13.12 -0.15
C ALA A 53 10.84 14.37 0.24
N ASP A 54 11.89 14.73 -0.49
CA ASP A 54 12.74 15.89 -0.16
C ASP A 54 11.96 17.19 -0.30
N ALA A 55 11.35 17.45 -1.46
CA ALA A 55 10.56 18.66 -1.69
C ALA A 55 9.36 18.73 -0.73
N MET A 56 8.72 17.60 -0.43
CA MET A 56 7.60 17.55 0.51
C MET A 56 8.04 17.90 1.94
N ILE A 57 9.13 17.33 2.43
CA ILE A 57 9.67 17.64 3.78
C ILE A 57 10.08 19.11 3.86
N GLU A 58 10.78 19.62 2.85
CA GLU A 58 11.23 21.00 2.83
C GLU A 58 10.08 22.00 2.84
N VAL A 59 9.04 21.74 2.06
CA VAL A 59 7.83 22.60 1.97
C VAL A 59 6.99 22.56 3.24
N LEU A 60 6.77 21.35 3.81
CA LEU A 60 5.83 21.19 4.93
C LEU A 60 6.45 21.46 6.31
N ILE A 61 7.72 21.13 6.49
CA ILE A 61 8.37 21.10 7.80
C ILE A 61 9.62 22.02 7.81
N GLY A 62 10.23 22.24 6.64
CA GLY A 62 11.39 23.09 6.44
C GLY A 62 12.69 22.34 6.23
N PRO A 63 13.73 23.03 5.70
CA PRO A 63 15.00 22.41 5.24
C PRO A 63 15.79 21.72 6.36
N LYS A 64 15.61 22.14 7.61
CA LYS A 64 16.23 21.50 8.78
C LYS A 64 15.88 20.01 8.90
N TRP A 65 14.74 19.60 8.38
CA TRP A 65 14.18 18.26 8.52
C TRP A 65 14.43 17.36 7.28
N LEU A 66 15.20 17.82 6.29
CA LEU A 66 15.56 17.03 5.10
C LEU A 66 16.10 15.62 5.42
N PRO A 67 16.92 15.40 6.48
CA PRO A 67 17.32 14.03 6.85
C PRO A 67 16.16 13.08 7.13
N ALA A 68 14.99 13.59 7.52
CA ALA A 68 13.79 12.75 7.74
C ALA A 68 13.23 12.15 6.45
N ALA A 69 13.54 12.71 5.28
CA ALA A 69 13.13 12.18 4.00
C ALA A 69 13.69 10.76 3.76
N HIS A 70 14.91 10.50 4.21
CA HIS A 70 15.53 9.17 4.17
C HIS A 70 14.67 8.13 4.94
N TYR A 71 14.28 8.45 6.16
CA TYR A 71 13.47 7.57 7.00
C TYR A 71 12.05 7.39 6.44
N LEU A 72 11.47 8.47 5.89
CA LEU A 72 10.17 8.41 5.21
C LEU A 72 10.18 7.44 4.02
N ARG A 73 11.27 7.42 3.25
CA ARG A 73 11.42 6.50 2.11
C ARG A 73 11.42 5.05 2.57
N ILE A 74 12.17 4.72 3.61
CA ILE A 74 12.25 3.35 4.14
C ILE A 74 10.91 2.92 4.74
N LEU A 75 10.34 3.72 5.65
CA LEU A 75 9.07 3.41 6.31
C LEU A 75 7.88 3.37 5.34
N GLY A 76 7.91 4.19 4.28
CA GLY A 76 6.89 4.17 3.24
C GLY A 76 6.72 2.78 2.63
N ILE A 77 7.82 2.07 2.37
CA ILE A 77 7.77 0.71 1.80
C ILE A 77 6.93 -0.22 2.67
N SER A 78 7.12 -0.21 3.99
CA SER A 78 6.33 -1.03 4.90
C SER A 78 4.86 -0.58 4.96
N GLY A 79 4.62 0.73 4.96
CA GLY A 79 3.29 1.31 5.00
C GLY A 79 2.36 0.88 3.86
N MET A 80 2.91 0.53 2.71
CA MET A 80 2.16 0.09 1.53
C MET A 80 1.46 -1.27 1.75
N PHE A 81 2.05 -2.16 2.58
CA PHE A 81 1.53 -3.50 2.81
C PHE A 81 0.53 -3.61 3.97
N LEU A 82 0.49 -2.63 4.88
CA LEU A 82 -0.40 -2.66 6.05
C LEU A 82 -1.89 -2.84 5.68
N PRO A 83 -2.47 -2.12 4.71
CA PRO A 83 -3.87 -2.32 4.34
C PRO A 83 -4.16 -3.68 3.71
N LEU A 84 -3.17 -4.32 3.06
CA LEU A 84 -3.30 -5.69 2.54
C LEU A 84 -3.40 -6.71 3.69
N ILE A 85 -2.59 -6.55 4.73
CA ILE A 85 -2.66 -7.37 5.95
C ILE A 85 -4.05 -7.23 6.59
N LEU A 86 -4.57 -6.00 6.72
CA LEU A 86 -5.90 -5.75 7.25
C LEU A 86 -7.03 -6.38 6.40
N SER A 87 -6.85 -6.43 5.07
CA SER A 87 -7.80 -7.12 4.18
C SER A 87 -7.84 -8.62 4.46
N SER A 88 -6.72 -9.25 4.78
CA SER A 88 -6.63 -10.67 5.15
C SER A 88 -7.37 -10.95 6.47
N VAL A 89 -7.24 -10.06 7.45
CA VAL A 89 -7.97 -10.15 8.74
C VAL A 89 -9.48 -10.14 8.53
N ASN A 90 -9.99 -9.38 7.57
CA ASN A 90 -11.42 -9.37 7.25
C ASN A 90 -11.92 -10.74 6.76
N VAL A 91 -11.12 -11.47 5.98
CA VAL A 91 -11.45 -12.84 5.52
C VAL A 91 -11.52 -13.80 6.71
N PHE A 92 -10.52 -13.78 7.59
CA PHE A 92 -10.50 -14.66 8.77
C PHE A 92 -11.69 -14.40 9.69
N ASN A 93 -11.96 -13.15 10.01
CA ASN A 93 -13.06 -12.78 10.90
C ASN A 93 -14.44 -13.09 10.27
N ALA A 94 -14.62 -12.86 8.96
CA ALA A 94 -15.84 -13.19 8.25
C ALA A 94 -16.12 -14.70 8.24
N ASN A 95 -15.07 -15.52 8.18
CA ASN A 95 -15.15 -16.98 8.23
C ASN A 95 -15.25 -17.52 9.68
N GLY A 96 -15.32 -16.64 10.69
CA GLY A 96 -15.43 -17.03 12.10
C GLY A 96 -14.10 -17.55 12.68
N LYS A 97 -12.96 -17.28 12.05
CA LYS A 97 -11.62 -17.75 12.44
C LYS A 97 -10.78 -16.64 13.08
N SER A 98 -11.35 -15.99 14.09
CA SER A 98 -10.65 -14.93 14.85
C SER A 98 -9.45 -15.46 15.63
N ASP A 99 -9.38 -16.78 15.90
CA ASP A 99 -8.22 -17.47 16.44
C ASP A 99 -6.98 -17.35 15.54
N ILE A 100 -7.14 -17.44 14.22
CA ILE A 100 -6.08 -17.18 13.24
C ILE A 100 -5.60 -15.74 13.34
N THR A 101 -6.53 -14.79 13.42
CA THR A 101 -6.17 -13.37 13.58
C THR A 101 -5.34 -13.14 14.83
N LEU A 102 -5.76 -13.70 15.97
CA LEU A 102 -5.01 -13.61 17.23
C LEU A 102 -3.62 -14.26 17.12
N LEU A 103 -3.53 -15.45 16.55
CA LEU A 103 -2.27 -16.16 16.34
C LEU A 103 -1.30 -15.31 15.50
N LEU A 104 -1.75 -14.74 14.39
CA LEU A 104 -0.92 -13.93 13.50
C LEU A 104 -0.47 -12.63 14.17
N GLU A 105 -1.30 -12.02 15.01
CA GLU A 105 -0.93 -10.83 15.77
C GLU A 105 0.12 -11.14 16.84
N ILE A 106 0.03 -12.30 17.51
CA ILE A 106 1.06 -12.77 18.45
C ILE A 106 2.39 -13.01 17.71
N ILE A 107 2.36 -13.70 16.56
CA ILE A 107 3.56 -13.93 15.74
C ILE A 107 4.18 -12.61 15.32
N LYS A 108 3.40 -11.67 14.79
CA LYS A 108 3.87 -10.34 14.37
C LYS A 108 4.52 -9.58 15.54
N THR A 109 3.88 -9.62 16.72
CA THR A 109 4.40 -8.95 17.92
C THR A 109 5.72 -9.57 18.39
N ALA A 110 5.82 -10.89 18.36
CA ALA A 110 7.07 -11.58 18.69
C ALA A 110 8.19 -11.24 17.69
N LEU A 111 7.87 -11.21 16.40
CA LEU A 111 8.83 -10.83 15.35
C LEU A 111 9.27 -9.36 15.42
N ALA A 112 8.45 -8.47 16.00
CA ALA A 112 8.80 -7.06 16.17
C ALA A 112 10.01 -6.82 17.10
N VAL A 113 10.40 -7.82 17.91
CA VAL A 113 11.63 -7.77 18.70
C VAL A 113 12.89 -7.73 17.82
N ILE A 114 12.85 -8.38 16.64
CA ILE A 114 14.01 -8.45 15.74
C ILE A 114 14.47 -7.07 15.27
N PRO A 115 13.64 -6.22 14.64
CA PRO A 115 14.06 -4.88 14.21
C PRO A 115 14.52 -4.01 15.37
N VAL A 116 13.87 -4.12 16.54
CA VAL A 116 14.31 -3.36 17.74
C VAL A 116 15.71 -3.79 18.16
N THR A 117 15.99 -5.09 18.18
CA THR A 117 17.32 -5.61 18.51
C THR A 117 18.37 -5.16 17.48
N LEU A 118 18.03 -5.20 16.17
CA LEU A 118 18.91 -4.70 15.12
C LEU A 118 19.22 -3.20 15.28
N GLY A 119 18.22 -2.40 15.65
CA GLY A 119 18.40 -0.97 15.92
C GLY A 119 19.29 -0.67 17.12
N ILE A 120 19.25 -1.52 18.15
CA ILE A 120 20.12 -1.39 19.34
C ILE A 120 21.58 -1.78 19.03
N ILE A 121 21.78 -2.83 18.23
CA ILE A 121 23.11 -3.37 17.94
C ILE A 121 23.84 -2.55 16.86
N PHE A 122 23.14 -2.09 15.84
CA PHE A 122 23.74 -1.42 14.70
C PHE A 122 23.38 0.08 14.69
N ASP A 123 22.19 0.43 14.12
CA ASP A 123 21.74 1.80 13.97
C ASP A 123 20.23 1.89 13.67
N ILE A 124 19.74 3.12 13.52
CA ILE A 124 18.34 3.38 13.20
C ILE A 124 17.94 2.85 11.81
N ASP A 125 18.87 2.84 10.85
CA ASP A 125 18.59 2.32 9.51
C ASP A 125 18.37 0.80 9.54
N ALA A 126 19.16 0.08 10.34
CA ALA A 126 18.98 -1.35 10.56
C ALA A 126 17.60 -1.67 11.21
N LEU A 127 17.15 -0.84 12.17
CA LEU A 127 15.82 -0.93 12.73
C LEU A 127 14.75 -0.76 11.64
N LEU A 128 14.86 0.28 10.82
CA LEU A 128 13.86 0.61 9.80
C LEU A 128 13.78 -0.46 8.70
N TRP A 129 14.92 -0.92 8.20
CA TRP A 129 14.96 -2.03 7.24
C TRP A 129 14.46 -3.34 7.85
N GLY A 130 14.74 -3.58 9.12
CA GLY A 130 14.17 -4.69 9.87
C GLY A 130 12.63 -4.61 9.92
N MET A 131 12.06 -3.43 10.17
CA MET A 131 10.59 -3.22 10.14
C MET A 131 10.01 -3.50 8.76
N VAL A 132 10.67 -3.07 7.68
CA VAL A 132 10.25 -3.39 6.30
C VAL A 132 10.25 -4.91 6.09
N GLY A 133 11.34 -5.59 6.46
CA GLY A 133 11.47 -7.05 6.33
C GLY A 133 10.37 -7.80 7.08
N ILE A 134 10.09 -7.42 8.34
CA ILE A 134 9.03 -8.05 9.15
C ILE A 134 7.64 -7.76 8.55
N THR A 135 7.40 -6.59 8.01
CA THR A 135 6.10 -6.29 7.37
C THR A 135 5.87 -7.11 6.12
N LEU A 136 6.89 -7.26 5.27
CA LEU A 136 6.83 -8.13 4.09
C LEU A 136 6.62 -9.59 4.48
N LEU A 137 7.37 -10.09 5.48
CA LEU A 137 7.20 -11.45 6.02
C LEU A 137 5.80 -11.64 6.58
N SER A 138 5.29 -10.69 7.36
CA SER A 138 3.92 -10.72 7.89
C SER A 138 2.89 -10.78 6.78
N TYR A 139 3.04 -10.00 5.71
CA TYR A 139 2.16 -10.08 4.56
C TYR A 139 2.16 -11.48 3.92
N LEU A 140 3.34 -12.07 3.71
CA LEU A 140 3.46 -13.41 3.13
C LEU A 140 2.82 -14.49 4.01
N ILE A 141 2.98 -14.37 5.33
CA ILE A 141 2.34 -15.27 6.29
C ILE A 141 0.82 -15.14 6.20
N HIS A 142 0.27 -13.90 6.21
CA HIS A 142 -1.17 -13.67 6.05
C HIS A 142 -1.68 -14.22 4.72
N ALA A 143 -0.96 -14.01 3.62
CA ALA A 143 -1.30 -14.54 2.31
C ALA A 143 -1.33 -16.08 2.28
N ALA A 144 -0.40 -16.73 2.99
CA ALA A 144 -0.37 -18.18 3.12
C ALA A 144 -1.55 -18.72 3.94
N PHE A 145 -1.97 -18.02 4.99
CA PHE A 145 -3.17 -18.40 5.75
C PHE A 145 -4.46 -18.15 4.95
N VAL A 146 -4.55 -17.04 4.22
CA VAL A 146 -5.70 -16.79 3.32
C VAL A 146 -5.83 -17.89 2.27
N SER A 147 -4.71 -18.39 1.72
CA SER A 147 -4.75 -19.47 0.73
C SER A 147 -5.26 -20.81 1.26
N LYS A 148 -5.33 -20.98 2.59
CA LYS A 148 -5.96 -22.14 3.26
C LYS A 148 -7.47 -21.95 3.47
N GLU A 149 -7.93 -20.70 3.51
CA GLU A 149 -9.33 -20.37 3.75
C GLU A 149 -10.14 -20.25 2.46
N ILE A 150 -9.51 -19.69 1.42
CA ILE A 150 -10.14 -19.49 0.11
C ILE A 150 -9.16 -19.94 -1.00
N PRO A 151 -9.63 -20.46 -2.15
CA PRO A 151 -8.79 -20.92 -3.25
C PRO A 151 -8.14 -19.75 -4.02
N TYR A 152 -7.25 -19.02 -3.33
CA TYR A 152 -6.47 -17.91 -3.86
C TYR A 152 -5.02 -18.03 -3.38
N SER A 153 -4.19 -18.67 -4.19
CA SER A 153 -2.82 -19.04 -3.82
C SER A 153 -1.93 -17.81 -3.60
N VAL A 154 -0.87 -17.98 -2.78
CA VAL A 154 0.14 -16.92 -2.54
C VAL A 154 0.74 -16.41 -3.85
N GLY A 155 1.03 -17.32 -4.80
CA GLY A 155 1.55 -16.94 -6.12
C GLY A 155 0.59 -16.05 -6.92
N GLN A 156 -0.71 -16.33 -6.85
CA GLN A 156 -1.73 -15.48 -7.47
C GLN A 156 -1.81 -14.12 -6.78
N GLN A 157 -1.73 -14.06 -5.44
CA GLN A 157 -1.71 -12.81 -4.68
C GLN A 157 -0.51 -11.95 -5.07
N VAL A 158 0.69 -12.53 -5.11
CA VAL A 158 1.92 -11.83 -5.54
C VAL A 158 1.80 -11.34 -6.99
N ARG A 159 1.28 -12.17 -7.89
CA ARG A 159 1.05 -11.78 -9.29
C ARG A 159 0.08 -10.62 -9.45
N ASP A 160 -0.93 -10.54 -8.59
CA ASP A 160 -1.93 -9.48 -8.64
C ASP A 160 -1.44 -8.16 -8.04
N ILE A 161 -0.51 -8.18 -7.08
CA ILE A 161 0.05 -6.96 -6.48
C ILE A 161 1.26 -6.41 -7.23
N LEU A 162 1.98 -7.24 -8.00
CA LEU A 162 3.23 -6.85 -8.64
C LEU A 162 3.06 -5.74 -9.70
N PRO A 163 2.09 -5.80 -10.64
CA PRO A 163 1.94 -4.77 -11.66
C PRO A 163 1.72 -3.35 -11.10
N PRO A 164 0.79 -3.11 -10.15
CA PRO A 164 0.63 -1.80 -9.54
C PRO A 164 1.90 -1.29 -8.84
N ILE A 165 2.65 -2.18 -8.16
CA ILE A 165 3.91 -1.81 -7.51
C ILE A 165 4.94 -1.39 -8.53
N VAL A 166 5.11 -2.13 -9.63
CA VAL A 166 6.09 -1.82 -10.69
C VAL A 166 5.76 -0.48 -11.36
N ILE A 167 4.49 -0.25 -11.73
CA ILE A 167 4.05 1.01 -12.33
C ILE A 167 4.33 2.18 -11.37
N SER A 168 3.97 2.03 -10.11
CA SER A 168 4.18 3.07 -9.10
C SER A 168 5.67 3.29 -8.79
N ALA A 169 6.51 2.24 -8.86
CA ALA A 169 7.96 2.36 -8.71
C ALA A 169 8.58 3.13 -9.88
N CYS A 170 8.17 2.85 -11.12
CA CYS A 170 8.60 3.61 -12.29
C CYS A 170 8.19 5.10 -12.18
N MET A 171 6.96 5.36 -11.72
CA MET A 171 6.50 6.72 -11.42
C MET A 171 7.39 7.38 -10.36
N ALA A 172 7.67 6.70 -9.24
CA ALA A 172 8.49 7.26 -8.15
C ALA A 172 9.90 7.61 -8.62
N VAL A 173 10.51 6.77 -9.45
CA VAL A 173 11.83 7.03 -10.06
C VAL A 173 11.76 8.27 -10.95
N ALA A 174 10.76 8.39 -11.82
CA ALA A 174 10.60 9.56 -12.69
C ALA A 174 10.37 10.85 -11.86
N VAL A 175 9.54 10.80 -10.83
CA VAL A 175 9.29 11.92 -9.90
C VAL A 175 10.56 12.31 -9.15
N HIS A 176 11.38 11.34 -8.75
CA HIS A 176 12.66 11.60 -8.10
C HIS A 176 13.63 12.34 -9.04
N PHE A 177 13.72 11.92 -10.32
CA PHE A 177 14.56 12.63 -11.30
C PHE A 177 14.07 14.06 -11.57
N VAL A 178 12.77 14.31 -11.59
CA VAL A 178 12.22 15.68 -11.65
C VAL A 178 12.68 16.50 -10.44
N GLY A 179 12.85 15.86 -9.28
CA GLY A 179 13.36 16.48 -8.06
C GLY A 179 14.80 17.01 -8.15
N MET A 180 15.56 16.61 -9.17
CA MET A 180 16.92 17.12 -9.41
C MET A 180 16.96 18.48 -10.15
N VAL A 181 15.79 18.98 -10.58
CA VAL A 181 15.69 20.29 -11.23
C VAL A 181 15.85 21.39 -10.19
N GLU A 182 16.74 22.33 -10.46
CA GLU A 182 16.97 23.51 -9.59
C GLU A 182 15.78 24.45 -9.65
N MET A 183 14.84 24.27 -8.73
CA MET A 183 13.63 25.11 -8.57
C MET A 183 13.37 25.36 -7.09
N ALA A 184 12.58 26.40 -6.80
CA ALA A 184 12.06 26.61 -5.43
C ALA A 184 11.23 25.38 -4.97
N PRO A 185 11.31 25.01 -3.68
CA PRO A 185 10.71 23.75 -3.18
C PRO A 185 9.21 23.59 -3.47
N PHE A 186 8.44 24.65 -3.33
CA PHE A 186 6.98 24.60 -3.53
C PHE A 186 6.56 24.34 -5.00
N PRO A 187 7.03 25.13 -6.02
CA PRO A 187 6.72 24.81 -7.40
C PRO A 187 7.31 23.46 -7.86
N LEU A 188 8.47 23.05 -7.33
CA LEU A 188 9.05 21.73 -7.58
C LEU A 188 8.11 20.61 -7.11
N LEU A 189 7.57 20.71 -5.89
CA LEU A 189 6.62 19.72 -5.37
C LEU A 189 5.37 19.64 -6.24
N LEU A 190 4.82 20.78 -6.69
CA LEU A 190 3.66 20.78 -7.58
C LEU A 190 3.96 20.13 -8.93
N LEU A 191 5.15 20.39 -9.50
CA LEU A 191 5.60 19.75 -10.73
C LEU A 191 5.75 18.23 -10.55
N GLN A 192 6.36 17.79 -9.46
CA GLN A 192 6.51 16.37 -9.13
C GLN A 192 5.15 15.66 -9.01
N ILE A 193 4.18 16.26 -8.32
CA ILE A 193 2.83 15.72 -8.18
C ILE A 193 2.14 15.65 -9.56
N ALA A 194 2.24 16.71 -10.38
CA ALA A 194 1.65 16.74 -11.71
C ALA A 194 2.25 15.65 -12.62
N VAL A 195 3.58 15.53 -12.65
CA VAL A 195 4.27 14.50 -13.44
C VAL A 195 3.89 13.09 -12.96
N GLY A 196 3.88 12.85 -11.64
CA GLY A 196 3.46 11.58 -11.08
C GLY A 196 2.03 11.21 -11.47
N PHE A 197 1.11 12.15 -11.38
CA PHE A 197 -0.28 11.95 -11.79
C PHE A 197 -0.41 11.61 -13.29
N VAL A 198 0.29 12.34 -14.15
CA VAL A 198 0.29 12.09 -15.61
C VAL A 198 0.85 10.69 -15.92
N ILE A 199 1.96 10.30 -15.29
CA ILE A 199 2.56 8.97 -15.51
C ILE A 199 1.59 7.86 -15.11
N VAL A 200 0.94 7.97 -13.95
CA VAL A 200 -0.04 6.99 -13.49
C VAL A 200 -1.21 6.89 -14.46
N LEU A 201 -1.77 8.03 -14.88
CA LEU A 201 -2.86 8.04 -15.87
C LEU A 201 -2.45 7.37 -17.18
N VAL A 202 -1.29 7.72 -17.73
CA VAL A 202 -0.79 7.16 -19.00
C VAL A 202 -0.55 5.66 -18.86
N CYS A 203 0.09 5.22 -17.77
CA CYS A 203 0.37 3.81 -17.57
C CYS A 203 -0.90 2.96 -17.44
N TYR A 204 -1.89 3.41 -16.68
CA TYR A 204 -3.14 2.65 -16.52
C TYR A 204 -4.11 2.78 -17.71
N GLU A 205 -4.05 3.87 -18.48
CA GLU A 205 -4.90 4.03 -19.68
C GLU A 205 -4.35 3.25 -20.87
N PHE A 206 -3.02 3.23 -21.08
CA PHE A 206 -2.39 2.74 -22.31
C PHE A 206 -1.53 1.49 -22.16
N ILE A 207 -0.89 1.27 -21.00
CA ILE A 207 0.09 0.20 -20.84
C ILE A 207 -0.51 -1.00 -20.11
N CYS A 208 -1.27 -0.77 -19.06
CA CYS A 208 -1.83 -1.82 -18.22
C CYS A 208 -3.26 -1.47 -17.79
N PRO A 209 -4.22 -1.46 -18.75
CA PRO A 209 -5.62 -1.19 -18.42
C PRO A 209 -6.11 -2.24 -17.43
N SER A 210 -6.46 -1.81 -16.23
CA SER A 210 -7.02 -2.68 -15.20
C SER A 210 -8.51 -2.36 -14.99
N GLU A 211 -9.29 -3.41 -14.70
CA GLU A 211 -10.72 -3.24 -14.39
C GLU A 211 -10.89 -2.33 -13.17
N GLU A 212 -10.01 -2.46 -12.19
CA GLU A 212 -10.01 -1.70 -10.97
C GLU A 212 -9.78 -0.20 -11.21
N TYR A 213 -8.86 0.16 -12.11
CA TYR A 213 -8.65 1.55 -12.52
C TYR A 213 -9.86 2.13 -13.24
N THR A 214 -10.47 1.36 -14.15
CA THR A 214 -11.66 1.78 -14.90
C THR A 214 -12.84 2.06 -13.96
N GLU A 215 -13.02 1.23 -12.93
CA GLU A 215 -14.04 1.46 -11.91
C GLU A 215 -13.74 2.70 -11.06
N LEU A 216 -12.49 2.88 -10.60
CA LEU A 216 -12.09 4.09 -9.86
C LEU A 216 -12.34 5.35 -10.68
N LYS A 217 -11.93 5.35 -11.95
CA LYS A 217 -12.19 6.45 -12.91
C LYS A 217 -13.69 6.72 -13.02
N GLY A 218 -14.52 5.67 -13.15
CA GLY A 218 -15.98 5.81 -13.18
C GLY A 218 -16.58 6.39 -11.90
N MET A 219 -16.06 6.01 -10.72
CA MET A 219 -16.51 6.56 -9.44
C MET A 219 -16.12 8.04 -9.31
N VAL A 220 -14.90 8.41 -9.67
CA VAL A 220 -14.43 9.80 -9.62
C VAL A 220 -15.24 10.69 -10.57
N LEU A 221 -15.49 10.23 -11.80
CA LEU A 221 -16.32 10.97 -12.76
C LEU A 221 -17.75 11.16 -12.26
N LYS A 222 -18.37 10.16 -11.65
CA LYS A 222 -19.70 10.29 -11.04
C LYS A 222 -19.72 11.32 -9.91
N VAL A 223 -18.71 11.35 -9.05
CA VAL A 223 -18.60 12.34 -7.96
C VAL A 223 -18.44 13.76 -8.53
N LEU A 224 -17.67 13.92 -9.60
CA LEU A 224 -17.49 15.22 -10.27
C LEU A 224 -18.75 15.68 -11.03
N HIS A 225 -19.52 14.76 -11.64
CA HIS A 225 -20.79 15.06 -12.30
C HIS A 225 -21.95 15.33 -11.33
N LEU A 226 -21.92 14.77 -10.11
CA LEU A 226 -22.92 15.05 -9.07
C LEU A 226 -22.75 16.43 -8.41
N LYS A 227 -21.66 17.16 -8.72
CA LYS A 227 -21.43 18.55 -8.27
C LYS A 227 -21.83 19.59 -9.32
N LYS A 228 -22.46 19.20 -10.42
CA LYS A 228 -23.15 20.08 -11.36
C LYS A 228 -24.66 19.92 -11.19
#